data_d32ef7f603f4a68e05a41603a0cc84d3
#
_entry.id   d32ef7f603f4a68e05a41603a0cc84d3
#
_cell.length_a   1.000
_cell.length_b   1.000
_cell.length_c   1.000
_cell.angle_alpha   90.00
_cell.angle_beta   90.00
_cell.angle_gamma   90.00
#
_symmetry.space_group_name_H-M   'P 1'
#
loop_
_entity.id
_entity.type
_entity.pdbx_description
1 polymer ?
#
loop_
_entity_poly.entity_id
_entity_poly.type
_entity_poly.pdbx_seq_one_letter_code
_entity_poly.pdbx_strand_id
1 'polypeptide(L)'
;MGVSGNQHARRPDTVDSDTETMRDLLKQVAMARPLTDGEQQRLLERAGLGDRASQERLVAVNLGLVIRLANERGEHGMSMPDLVQEGSIGLVEAVRSFANSGEGDFVPFAARHVVAQMEAAIAAEAAATRDADLLIAAATDYERTQMVMHLELHRNATEMELAEKLEWTLERTRHVAEVVADARRRHDEQMLEFIDPQDIDFDHAEGGEFGG
;
A
#
# COMPACT_ATOMS: atom_id res chain seq x y z
N MET A 1 18.82 0.89 -25.59
CA MET A 1 19.22 0.65 -24.19
C MET A 1 17.92 0.60 -23.40
N GLY A 2 17.45 -0.62 -23.10
CA GLY A 2 16.15 -0.87 -22.54
C GLY A 2 16.13 -0.61 -21.04
N VAL A 3 15.24 0.25 -20.61
CA VAL A 3 14.89 0.42 -19.20
C VAL A 3 13.90 -0.70 -18.89
N SER A 4 14.37 -1.75 -18.24
CA SER A 4 13.54 -2.84 -17.74
C SER A 4 12.68 -2.30 -16.61
N GLY A 5 11.42 -2.01 -16.90
CA GLY A 5 10.44 -1.66 -15.89
C GLY A 5 10.24 -2.85 -14.94
N ASN A 6 10.57 -2.65 -13.69
CA ASN A 6 10.27 -3.58 -12.61
C ASN A 6 8.74 -3.59 -12.38
N GLN A 7 8.05 -4.44 -13.14
CA GLN A 7 6.64 -4.73 -12.88
C GLN A 7 6.61 -5.60 -11.62
N HIS A 8 6.28 -5.01 -10.48
CA HIS A 8 5.86 -5.76 -9.31
C HIS A 8 4.68 -6.62 -9.74
N ALA A 9 4.91 -7.90 -9.96
CA ALA A 9 3.87 -8.86 -10.33
C ALA A 9 2.85 -8.92 -9.18
N ARG A 10 1.70 -8.27 -9.38
CA ARG A 10 0.55 -8.38 -8.46
C ARG A 10 0.22 -9.87 -8.32
N ARG A 11 0.00 -10.32 -7.09
CA ARG A 11 -0.42 -11.70 -6.82
C ARG A 11 -1.75 -11.96 -7.53
N PRO A 12 -1.97 -13.14 -8.14
CA PRO A 12 -3.21 -13.45 -8.86
C PRO A 12 -4.47 -13.24 -8.00
N ASP A 13 -4.39 -13.50 -6.70
CA ASP A 13 -5.49 -13.36 -5.75
C ASP A 13 -5.96 -11.89 -5.58
N THR A 14 -5.07 -10.92 -5.78
CA THR A 14 -5.43 -9.49 -5.69
C THR A 14 -6.18 -9.00 -6.94
N VAL A 15 -5.88 -9.54 -8.10
CA VAL A 15 -6.52 -9.17 -9.38
C VAL A 15 -7.99 -9.61 -9.39
N ASP A 16 -8.29 -10.80 -8.87
CA ASP A 16 -9.66 -11.29 -8.77
C ASP A 16 -10.48 -10.45 -7.78
N SER A 17 -9.90 -10.10 -6.63
CA SER A 17 -10.51 -9.23 -5.62
C SER A 17 -10.79 -7.82 -6.17
N ASP A 18 -9.84 -7.23 -6.88
CA ASP A 18 -9.99 -5.90 -7.51
C ASP A 18 -11.13 -5.89 -8.54
N THR A 19 -11.22 -6.96 -9.33
CA THR A 19 -12.28 -7.11 -10.35
C THR A 19 -13.66 -7.24 -9.71
N GLU A 20 -13.78 -7.98 -8.60
CA GLU A 20 -15.03 -8.13 -7.86
C GLU A 20 -15.45 -6.82 -7.21
N THR A 21 -14.53 -6.15 -6.54
CA THR A 21 -14.75 -4.84 -5.93
C THR A 21 -15.23 -3.80 -6.95
N MET A 22 -14.56 -3.73 -8.10
CA MET A 22 -14.97 -2.81 -9.17
C MET A 22 -16.35 -3.15 -9.74
N ARG A 23 -16.69 -4.42 -9.88
CA ARG A 23 -18.02 -4.84 -10.32
C ARG A 23 -19.11 -4.39 -9.35
N ASP A 24 -18.85 -4.46 -8.06
CA ASP A 24 -19.83 -4.03 -7.04
C ASP A 24 -19.99 -2.51 -7.00
N LEU A 25 -18.90 -1.76 -7.17
CA LEU A 25 -18.96 -0.30 -7.35
C LEU A 25 -19.80 0.10 -8.57
N LEU A 26 -19.63 -0.58 -9.70
CA LEU A 26 -20.42 -0.33 -10.91
C LEU A 26 -21.91 -0.67 -10.72
N LYS A 27 -22.24 -1.72 -9.97
CA LYS A 27 -23.63 -2.04 -9.60
C LYS A 27 -24.24 -0.91 -8.74
N GLN A 28 -23.50 -0.40 -7.75
CA GLN A 28 -23.97 0.72 -6.91
C GLN A 28 -24.29 1.96 -7.76
N VAL A 29 -23.41 2.31 -8.71
CA VAL A 29 -23.66 3.42 -9.64
C VAL A 29 -24.92 3.17 -10.47
N ALA A 30 -25.10 1.96 -11.01
CA ALA A 30 -26.26 1.62 -11.83
C ALA A 30 -27.57 1.66 -11.05
N MET A 31 -27.54 1.39 -9.75
CA MET A 31 -28.73 1.43 -8.88
C MET A 31 -29.04 2.83 -8.33
N ALA A 32 -28.11 3.77 -8.42
CA ALA A 32 -28.27 5.13 -7.91
C ALA A 32 -29.24 5.93 -8.79
N ARG A 33 -30.44 6.24 -8.27
CA ARG A 33 -31.40 7.07 -8.99
C ARG A 33 -30.83 8.49 -9.20
N PRO A 34 -30.82 9.05 -10.44
CA PRO A 34 -30.40 10.42 -10.67
C PRO A 34 -31.22 11.42 -9.85
N LEU A 35 -30.61 12.53 -9.48
CA LEU A 35 -31.26 13.65 -8.80
C LEU A 35 -31.69 14.69 -9.84
N THR A 36 -32.83 15.35 -9.56
CA THR A 36 -33.16 16.61 -10.24
C THR A 36 -32.34 17.76 -9.63
N ASP A 37 -32.16 18.86 -10.35
CA ASP A 37 -31.40 20.04 -9.87
C ASP A 37 -31.93 20.55 -8.54
N GLY A 38 -33.26 20.61 -8.38
CA GLY A 38 -33.88 21.03 -7.12
C GLY A 38 -33.74 20.03 -5.96
N GLU A 39 -33.59 18.73 -6.24
CA GLU A 39 -33.25 17.73 -5.23
C GLU A 39 -31.80 17.84 -4.81
N GLN A 40 -30.90 17.99 -5.79
CA GLN A 40 -29.47 18.17 -5.53
C GLN A 40 -29.20 19.37 -4.64
N GLN A 41 -29.79 20.52 -4.97
CA GLN A 41 -29.63 21.75 -4.19
C GLN A 41 -30.06 21.56 -2.72
N ARG A 42 -31.22 20.98 -2.47
CA ARG A 42 -31.72 20.71 -1.12
C ARG A 42 -30.84 19.74 -0.36
N LEU A 43 -30.31 18.70 -1.02
CA LEU A 43 -29.41 17.75 -0.40
C LEU A 43 -28.06 18.41 -0.06
N LEU A 44 -27.53 19.29 -0.92
CA LEU A 44 -26.29 20.02 -0.67
C LEU A 44 -26.40 20.96 0.55
N GLU A 45 -27.52 21.69 0.67
CA GLU A 45 -27.81 22.55 1.82
C GLU A 45 -27.87 21.72 3.11
N ARG A 46 -28.59 20.60 3.12
CA ARG A 46 -28.67 19.72 4.28
C ARG A 46 -27.34 19.03 4.62
N ALA A 47 -26.60 18.59 3.61
CA ALA A 47 -25.28 18.00 3.78
C ALA A 47 -24.29 18.97 4.43
N GLY A 48 -24.34 20.25 4.06
CA GLY A 48 -23.55 21.33 4.66
C GLY A 48 -23.91 21.58 6.15
N LEU A 49 -25.13 21.24 6.57
CA LEU A 49 -25.57 21.27 7.97
C LEU A 49 -25.25 19.95 8.73
N GLY A 50 -24.56 19.01 8.10
CA GLY A 50 -24.15 17.75 8.72
C GLY A 50 -25.17 16.61 8.58
N ASP A 51 -26.22 16.75 7.74
CA ASP A 51 -27.19 15.67 7.51
C ASP A 51 -26.55 14.50 6.76
N ARG A 52 -26.27 13.44 7.50
CA ARG A 52 -25.55 12.26 7.02
C ARG A 52 -26.28 11.55 5.87
N ALA A 53 -27.62 11.43 5.95
CA ALA A 53 -28.40 10.80 4.88
C ALA A 53 -28.29 11.56 3.55
N SER A 54 -28.29 12.90 3.62
CA SER A 54 -28.06 13.77 2.45
C SER A 54 -26.64 13.62 1.89
N GLN A 55 -25.63 13.54 2.76
CA GLN A 55 -24.24 13.27 2.35
C GLN A 55 -24.11 11.93 1.64
N GLU A 56 -24.59 10.84 2.25
CA GLU A 56 -24.55 9.49 1.68
C GLU A 56 -25.27 9.43 0.32
N ARG A 57 -26.42 10.10 0.19
CA ARG A 57 -27.17 10.15 -1.05
C ARG A 57 -26.42 10.90 -2.17
N LEU A 58 -25.80 12.05 -1.86
CA LEU A 58 -24.99 12.81 -2.80
C LEU A 58 -23.76 12.02 -3.25
N VAL A 59 -23.08 11.35 -2.35
CA VAL A 59 -21.93 10.51 -2.67
C VAL A 59 -22.36 9.35 -3.58
N ALA A 60 -23.43 8.63 -3.25
CA ALA A 60 -23.90 7.50 -4.05
C ALA A 60 -24.23 7.91 -5.51
N VAL A 61 -24.88 9.04 -5.70
CA VAL A 61 -25.26 9.53 -7.05
C VAL A 61 -24.06 10.00 -7.87
N ASN A 62 -23.02 10.53 -7.18
CA ASN A 62 -21.85 11.07 -7.84
C ASN A 62 -20.67 10.08 -7.90
N LEU A 63 -20.84 8.83 -7.44
CA LEU A 63 -19.77 7.80 -7.51
C LEU A 63 -19.31 7.53 -8.95
N GLY A 64 -20.22 7.64 -9.93
CA GLY A 64 -19.87 7.53 -11.35
C GLY A 64 -18.88 8.59 -11.84
N LEU A 65 -18.90 9.80 -11.25
CA LEU A 65 -17.89 10.82 -11.50
C LEU A 65 -16.51 10.36 -11.02
N VAL A 66 -16.44 9.78 -9.82
CA VAL A 66 -15.18 9.27 -9.24
C VAL A 66 -14.59 8.19 -10.12
N ILE A 67 -15.40 7.18 -10.52
CA ILE A 67 -14.94 6.08 -11.37
C ILE A 67 -14.41 6.60 -12.71
N ARG A 68 -15.11 7.57 -13.34
CA ARG A 68 -14.65 8.16 -14.58
C ARG A 68 -13.30 8.87 -14.41
N LEU A 69 -13.15 9.69 -13.37
CA LEU A 69 -11.90 10.40 -13.09
C LEU A 69 -10.75 9.45 -12.73
N ALA A 70 -11.03 8.34 -12.06
CA ALA A 70 -10.05 7.30 -11.81
C ALA A 70 -9.58 6.62 -13.11
N ASN A 71 -10.52 6.28 -14.01
CA ASN A 71 -10.20 5.69 -15.31
C ASN A 71 -9.35 6.63 -16.18
N GLU A 72 -9.60 7.94 -16.15
CA GLU A 72 -8.83 8.93 -16.90
C GLU A 72 -7.37 9.02 -16.43
N ARG A 73 -7.10 8.69 -15.16
CA ARG A 73 -5.74 8.69 -14.59
C ARG A 73 -4.97 7.43 -14.88
N GLY A 74 -5.65 6.31 -15.03
CA GLY A 74 -5.02 5.01 -15.25
C GLY A 74 -4.27 4.49 -14.02
N GLU A 75 -3.54 3.40 -14.19
CA GLU A 75 -2.78 2.76 -13.13
C GLU A 75 -1.41 3.44 -12.94
N HIS A 76 -1.29 4.24 -11.89
CA HIS A 76 -0.03 4.91 -11.48
C HIS A 76 0.52 4.32 -10.18
N GLY A 77 0.68 2.97 -10.14
CA GLY A 77 1.18 2.27 -8.95
C GLY A 77 0.11 1.86 -7.93
N MET A 78 -1.11 2.43 -8.04
CA MET A 78 -2.26 2.12 -7.20
C MET A 78 -3.30 1.31 -7.98
N SER A 79 -4.03 0.41 -7.31
CA SER A 79 -5.12 -0.34 -7.97
C SER A 79 -6.30 0.57 -8.30
N MET A 80 -7.09 0.19 -9.33
CA MET A 80 -8.28 0.97 -9.69
C MET A 80 -9.29 1.08 -8.54
N PRO A 81 -9.61 0.01 -7.78
CA PRO A 81 -10.48 0.12 -6.61
C PRO A 81 -9.95 1.06 -5.54
N ASP A 82 -8.63 1.02 -5.26
CA ASP A 82 -8.00 1.90 -4.26
C ASP A 82 -8.08 3.37 -4.72
N LEU A 83 -7.83 3.62 -6.00
CA LEU A 83 -7.94 4.97 -6.57
C LEU A 83 -9.38 5.50 -6.50
N VAL A 84 -10.39 4.65 -6.73
CA VAL A 84 -11.81 5.01 -6.56
C VAL A 84 -12.12 5.25 -5.09
N GLN A 85 -11.55 4.48 -4.17
CA GLN A 85 -11.74 4.69 -2.73
C GLN A 85 -11.16 6.05 -2.30
N GLU A 86 -9.94 6.37 -2.70
CA GLU A 86 -9.32 7.67 -2.44
C GLU A 86 -10.12 8.82 -3.04
N GLY A 87 -10.53 8.70 -4.29
CA GLY A 87 -11.39 9.70 -4.93
C GLY A 87 -12.75 9.87 -4.23
N SER A 88 -13.27 8.80 -3.64
CA SER A 88 -14.52 8.87 -2.86
C SER A 88 -14.35 9.66 -1.56
N ILE A 89 -13.15 9.64 -0.94
CA ILE A 89 -12.84 10.51 0.20
C ILE A 89 -12.89 11.98 -0.24
N GLY A 90 -12.27 12.32 -1.36
CA GLY A 90 -12.35 13.67 -1.93
C GLY A 90 -13.79 14.10 -2.28
N LEU A 91 -14.61 13.19 -2.77
CA LEU A 91 -16.03 13.46 -3.02
C LEU A 91 -16.80 13.73 -1.73
N VAL A 92 -16.56 12.97 -0.65
CA VAL A 92 -17.19 13.20 0.67
C VAL A 92 -16.81 14.56 1.21
N GLU A 93 -15.55 14.97 1.07
CA GLU A 93 -15.07 16.29 1.49
C GLU A 93 -15.75 17.40 0.68
N ALA A 94 -15.86 17.24 -0.64
CA ALA A 94 -16.57 18.19 -1.50
C ALA A 94 -18.04 18.33 -1.09
N VAL A 95 -18.74 17.23 -0.82
CA VAL A 95 -20.15 17.25 -0.37
C VAL A 95 -20.32 18.05 0.93
N ARG A 96 -19.38 17.92 1.87
CA ARG A 96 -19.43 18.61 3.16
C ARG A 96 -19.11 20.10 3.07
N SER A 97 -18.19 20.45 2.18
CA SER A 97 -17.65 21.83 2.10
C SER A 97 -18.37 22.72 1.08
N PHE A 98 -19.09 22.14 0.12
CA PHE A 98 -19.69 22.89 -1.00
C PHE A 98 -20.62 24.02 -0.55
N ALA A 99 -21.50 23.77 0.41
CA ALA A 99 -22.47 24.76 0.88
C ALA A 99 -21.80 26.05 1.41
N ASN A 100 -20.57 25.97 1.89
CA ASN A 100 -19.79 27.07 2.44
C ASN A 100 -18.70 27.59 1.49
N SER A 101 -18.58 27.00 0.29
CA SER A 101 -17.52 27.34 -0.66
C SER A 101 -17.78 28.63 -1.45
N GLY A 102 -19.04 29.05 -1.56
CA GLY A 102 -19.45 30.15 -2.45
C GLY A 102 -19.47 29.79 -3.94
N GLU A 103 -19.25 28.52 -4.30
CA GLU A 103 -19.27 28.05 -5.69
C GLU A 103 -20.69 27.77 -6.16
N GLY A 104 -20.95 28.03 -7.45
CA GLY A 104 -22.28 27.88 -8.04
C GLY A 104 -22.58 26.49 -8.57
N ASP A 105 -21.55 25.71 -8.93
CA ASP A 105 -21.72 24.39 -9.58
C ASP A 105 -20.97 23.31 -8.79
N PHE A 106 -21.74 22.34 -8.29
CA PHE A 106 -21.22 21.24 -7.48
C PHE A 106 -20.31 20.29 -8.25
N VAL A 107 -20.64 19.94 -9.50
CA VAL A 107 -19.91 18.90 -10.23
C VAL A 107 -18.46 19.29 -10.52
N PRO A 108 -18.15 20.51 -11.04
CA PRO A 108 -16.76 20.94 -11.18
C PRO A 108 -16.03 21.10 -9.84
N PHE A 109 -16.72 21.56 -8.80
CA PHE A 109 -16.17 21.65 -7.46
C PHE A 109 -15.76 20.27 -6.94
N ALA A 110 -16.66 19.30 -6.98
CA ALA A 110 -16.41 17.93 -6.57
C ALA A 110 -15.28 17.28 -7.38
N ALA A 111 -15.25 17.49 -8.71
CA ALA A 111 -14.20 16.96 -9.55
C ALA A 111 -12.80 17.42 -9.12
N ARG A 112 -12.63 18.70 -8.74
CA ARG A 112 -11.34 19.21 -8.25
C ARG A 112 -10.91 18.53 -6.95
N HIS A 113 -11.82 18.33 -5.99
CA HIS A 113 -11.53 17.64 -4.74
C HIS A 113 -11.19 16.16 -4.95
N VAL A 114 -11.95 15.46 -5.79
CA VAL A 114 -11.71 14.06 -6.17
C VAL A 114 -10.32 13.92 -6.79
N VAL A 115 -10.00 14.78 -7.76
CA VAL A 115 -8.71 14.79 -8.45
C VAL A 115 -7.56 15.03 -7.48
N ALA A 116 -7.68 16.07 -6.66
CA ALA A 116 -6.62 16.42 -5.69
C ALA A 116 -6.35 15.29 -4.70
N GLN A 117 -7.39 14.60 -4.23
CA GLN A 117 -7.24 13.46 -3.32
C GLN A 117 -6.56 12.27 -4.02
N MET A 118 -6.98 11.93 -5.24
CA MET A 118 -6.33 10.86 -6.02
C MET A 118 -4.85 11.15 -6.29
N GLU A 119 -4.52 12.38 -6.66
CA GLU A 119 -3.13 12.78 -6.92
C GLU A 119 -2.28 12.75 -5.66
N ALA A 120 -2.84 13.16 -4.52
CA ALA A 120 -2.15 13.07 -3.24
C ALA A 120 -1.88 11.61 -2.84
N ALA A 121 -2.86 10.71 -3.03
CA ALA A 121 -2.72 9.29 -2.75
C ALA A 121 -1.67 8.62 -3.66
N ILE A 122 -1.69 8.89 -4.97
CA ILE A 122 -0.68 8.41 -5.92
C ILE A 122 0.72 8.88 -5.52
N ALA A 123 0.86 10.15 -5.11
CA ALA A 123 2.15 10.70 -4.70
C ALA A 123 2.65 10.05 -3.40
N ALA A 124 1.75 9.78 -2.43
CA ALA A 124 2.06 9.10 -1.18
C ALA A 124 2.51 7.66 -1.42
N GLU A 125 1.79 6.90 -2.27
CA GLU A 125 2.15 5.53 -2.64
C GLU A 125 3.51 5.47 -3.34
N ALA A 126 3.76 6.38 -4.28
CA ALA A 126 5.05 6.48 -4.96
C ALA A 126 6.20 6.86 -4.01
N ALA A 127 5.93 7.63 -2.96
CA ALA A 127 6.91 7.94 -1.93
C ALA A 127 7.20 6.72 -1.07
N ALA A 128 6.15 6.02 -0.60
CA ALA A 128 6.28 4.80 0.20
C ALA A 128 7.04 3.69 -0.55
N THR A 129 6.77 3.52 -1.84
CA THR A 129 7.50 2.55 -2.68
C THR A 129 8.98 2.90 -2.77
N ARG A 130 9.33 4.18 -3.01
CA ARG A 130 10.73 4.62 -3.05
C ARG A 130 11.45 4.41 -1.72
N ASP A 131 10.79 4.70 -0.61
CA ASP A 131 11.36 4.51 0.72
C ASP A 131 11.59 3.02 1.02
N ALA A 132 10.66 2.15 0.61
CA ALA A 132 10.80 0.70 0.70
C ALA A 132 11.99 0.19 -0.14
N ASP A 133 12.12 0.65 -1.40
CA ASP A 133 13.23 0.27 -2.29
C ASP A 133 14.60 0.69 -1.71
N LEU A 134 14.67 1.90 -1.14
CA LEU A 134 15.88 2.39 -0.47
C LEU A 134 16.24 1.55 0.77
N LEU A 135 15.24 1.11 1.53
CA LEU A 135 15.46 0.27 2.69
C LEU A 135 15.93 -1.14 2.28
N ILE A 136 15.34 -1.72 1.23
CA ILE A 136 15.75 -3.02 0.67
C ILE A 136 17.21 -2.94 0.17
N ALA A 137 17.57 -1.89 -0.55
CA ALA A 137 18.95 -1.67 -1.00
C ALA A 137 19.91 -1.56 0.18
N ALA A 138 19.53 -0.78 1.21
CA ALA A 138 20.35 -0.63 2.41
C ALA A 138 20.51 -1.97 3.18
N ALA A 139 19.44 -2.76 3.31
CA ALA A 139 19.49 -4.09 3.92
C ALA A 139 20.44 -5.03 3.15
N THR A 140 20.39 -5.00 1.83
CA THR A 140 21.27 -5.81 0.96
C THR A 140 22.74 -5.41 1.12
N ASP A 141 23.03 -4.10 1.16
CA ASP A 141 24.39 -3.60 1.35
C ASP A 141 24.93 -3.95 2.75
N TYR A 142 24.07 -3.84 3.78
CA TYR A 142 24.39 -4.23 5.15
C TYR A 142 24.77 -5.72 5.24
N GLU A 143 23.91 -6.62 4.72
CA GLU A 143 24.15 -8.06 4.76
C GLU A 143 25.42 -8.47 4.01
N ARG A 144 25.64 -7.87 2.82
CA ARG A 144 26.86 -8.11 2.03
C ARG A 144 28.09 -7.68 2.80
N THR A 145 28.07 -6.48 3.39
CA THR A 145 29.21 -5.94 4.15
C THR A 145 29.46 -6.76 5.39
N GLN A 146 28.42 -7.16 6.13
CA GLN A 146 28.52 -8.04 7.29
C GLN A 146 29.20 -9.37 6.93
N MET A 147 28.81 -9.97 5.80
CA MET A 147 29.40 -11.23 5.33
C MET A 147 30.88 -11.07 4.95
N VAL A 148 31.23 -10.03 4.20
CA VAL A 148 32.63 -9.75 3.81
C VAL A 148 33.49 -9.53 5.05
N MET A 149 33.03 -8.68 5.98
CA MET A 149 33.79 -8.40 7.20
C MET A 149 33.90 -9.63 8.12
N HIS A 150 32.89 -10.49 8.16
CA HIS A 150 32.99 -11.76 8.89
C HIS A 150 34.13 -12.66 8.35
N LEU A 151 34.26 -12.75 7.03
CA LEU A 151 35.32 -13.51 6.39
C LEU A 151 36.71 -12.88 6.62
N GLU A 152 36.80 -11.55 6.58
CA GLU A 152 38.08 -10.82 6.79
C GLU A 152 38.54 -10.86 8.26
N LEU A 153 37.60 -10.69 9.21
CA LEU A 153 37.89 -10.55 10.64
C LEU A 153 37.86 -11.89 11.39
N HIS A 154 37.33 -12.96 10.77
CA HIS A 154 37.03 -14.26 11.41
C HIS A 154 36.16 -14.14 12.68
N ARG A 155 35.37 -13.08 12.77
CA ARG A 155 34.37 -12.80 13.82
C ARG A 155 33.28 -11.89 13.26
N ASN A 156 32.20 -11.74 14.01
CA ASN A 156 31.19 -10.75 13.64
C ASN A 156 31.74 -9.32 13.80
N ALA A 157 31.47 -8.48 12.81
CA ALA A 157 31.80 -7.06 12.86
C ALA A 157 30.90 -6.35 13.89
N THR A 158 31.44 -5.36 14.55
CA THR A 158 30.66 -4.47 15.43
C THR A 158 29.84 -3.47 14.61
N GLU A 159 28.81 -2.89 15.21
CA GLU A 159 28.01 -1.84 14.54
C GLU A 159 28.85 -0.65 14.10
N MET A 160 29.86 -0.28 14.86
CA MET A 160 30.79 0.80 14.50
C MET A 160 31.64 0.46 13.28
N GLU A 161 32.18 -0.75 13.23
CA GLU A 161 32.97 -1.22 12.08
C GLU A 161 32.12 -1.28 10.80
N LEU A 162 30.87 -1.74 10.92
CA LEU A 162 29.92 -1.75 9.80
C LEU A 162 29.52 -0.34 9.36
N ALA A 163 29.28 0.56 10.31
CA ALA A 163 28.95 1.95 10.01
C ALA A 163 30.11 2.65 9.25
N GLU A 164 31.36 2.44 9.70
CA GLU A 164 32.55 2.98 9.05
C GLU A 164 32.71 2.41 7.63
N LYS A 165 32.56 1.09 7.47
CA LYS A 165 32.75 0.42 6.16
C LYS A 165 31.67 0.82 5.15
N LEU A 166 30.45 1.07 5.62
CA LEU A 166 29.29 1.49 4.80
C LEU A 166 29.22 3.01 4.59
N GLU A 167 30.08 3.77 5.26
CA GLU A 167 30.02 5.24 5.30
C GLU A 167 28.65 5.76 5.79
N TRP A 168 28.04 5.05 6.75
CA TRP A 168 26.75 5.39 7.33
C TRP A 168 26.90 5.96 8.73
N THR A 169 25.85 6.64 9.19
CA THR A 169 25.73 6.99 10.60
C THR A 169 25.44 5.73 11.42
N LEU A 170 25.89 5.72 12.68
CA LEU A 170 25.62 4.60 13.60
C LEU A 170 24.11 4.37 13.81
N GLU A 171 23.31 5.44 13.83
CA GLU A 171 21.85 5.38 13.94
C GLU A 171 21.24 4.65 12.74
N ARG A 172 21.64 5.01 11.50
CA ARG A 172 21.19 4.32 10.28
C ARG A 172 21.60 2.85 10.30
N THR A 173 22.83 2.54 10.70
CA THR A 173 23.33 1.17 10.76
C THR A 173 22.51 0.32 11.73
N ARG A 174 22.17 0.84 12.91
CA ARG A 174 21.30 0.17 13.89
C ARG A 174 19.90 -0.07 13.35
N HIS A 175 19.31 0.94 12.76
CA HIS A 175 17.97 0.82 12.19
C HIS A 175 17.91 -0.27 11.11
N VAL A 176 18.87 -0.29 10.18
CA VAL A 176 18.92 -1.33 9.15
C VAL A 176 19.23 -2.70 9.75
N ALA A 177 20.09 -2.79 10.76
CA ALA A 177 20.37 -4.05 11.48
C ALA A 177 19.10 -4.63 12.11
N GLU A 178 18.28 -3.82 12.76
CA GLU A 178 16.99 -4.22 13.33
C GLU A 178 16.04 -4.76 12.24
N VAL A 179 15.92 -4.04 11.13
CA VAL A 179 15.06 -4.47 10.00
C VAL A 179 15.51 -5.81 9.43
N VAL A 180 16.82 -6.00 9.24
CA VAL A 180 17.39 -7.28 8.77
C VAL A 180 17.15 -8.40 9.77
N ALA A 181 17.35 -8.14 11.07
CA ALA A 181 17.11 -9.14 12.12
C ALA A 181 15.64 -9.54 12.19
N ASP A 182 14.70 -8.59 12.04
CA ASP A 182 13.26 -8.86 12.01
C ASP A 182 12.85 -9.64 10.78
N ALA A 183 13.43 -9.34 9.62
CA ALA A 183 13.18 -10.08 8.39
C ALA A 183 13.65 -11.53 8.49
N ARG A 184 14.83 -11.77 9.08
CA ARG A 184 15.36 -13.12 9.30
C ARG A 184 14.48 -13.91 10.27
N ARG A 185 14.07 -13.33 11.40
CA ARG A 185 13.16 -14.00 12.35
C ARG A 185 11.86 -14.44 11.67
N ARG A 186 11.23 -13.55 10.91
CA ARG A 186 9.99 -13.89 10.17
C ARG A 186 10.21 -14.99 9.14
N HIS A 187 11.35 -14.98 8.47
CA HIS A 187 11.70 -16.05 7.53
C HIS A 187 11.89 -17.39 8.23
N ASP A 188 12.61 -17.40 9.35
CA ASP A 188 12.84 -18.61 10.13
C ASP A 188 11.52 -19.17 10.71
N GLU A 189 10.64 -18.30 11.22
CA GLU A 189 9.30 -18.70 11.69
C GLU A 189 8.46 -19.33 10.55
N GLN A 190 8.47 -18.72 9.35
CA GLN A 190 7.78 -19.27 8.19
C GLN A 190 8.36 -20.62 7.75
N MET A 191 9.68 -20.79 7.79
CA MET A 191 10.33 -22.07 7.46
C MET A 191 9.95 -23.17 8.46
N LEU A 192 9.79 -22.82 9.74
CA LEU A 192 9.37 -23.79 10.77
C LEU A 192 7.91 -24.23 10.59
N GLU A 193 7.02 -23.40 10.04
CA GLU A 193 5.64 -23.80 9.70
C GLU A 193 5.58 -24.88 8.59
N PHE A 194 6.58 -24.94 7.71
CA PHE A 194 6.65 -25.95 6.64
C PHE A 194 7.32 -27.26 7.07
N ILE A 195 7.92 -27.32 8.26
CA ILE A 195 8.53 -28.55 8.77
C ILE A 195 7.47 -29.31 9.56
N ASP A 196 6.94 -30.41 8.99
CA ASP A 196 6.08 -31.31 9.73
C ASP A 196 6.92 -31.96 10.86
N PRO A 197 6.52 -31.86 12.15
CA PRO A 197 7.24 -32.52 13.25
C PRO A 197 7.36 -34.03 13.09
N GLN A 198 6.56 -34.66 12.21
CA GLN A 198 6.61 -36.09 11.91
C GLN A 198 7.69 -36.46 10.88
N ASP A 199 8.22 -35.49 10.12
CA ASP A 199 9.30 -35.71 9.15
C ASP A 199 10.71 -35.59 9.80
N ILE A 200 10.80 -35.23 11.06
CA ILE A 200 12.06 -35.20 11.81
C ILE A 200 12.32 -36.61 12.39
N ASP A 201 12.94 -37.47 11.57
CA ASP A 201 13.35 -38.81 11.98
C ASP A 201 14.58 -38.73 12.89
N PHE A 202 14.38 -38.80 14.19
CA PHE A 202 15.46 -38.84 15.20
C PHE A 202 16.09 -40.22 15.37
N ASP A 203 15.71 -41.25 14.59
CA ASP A 203 15.98 -42.64 14.87
C ASP A 203 17.34 -43.16 14.30
N HIS A 204 18.23 -42.31 13.80
CA HIS A 204 19.52 -42.74 13.25
C HIS A 204 20.76 -42.36 14.07
N ALA A 205 20.60 -41.98 15.34
CA ALA A 205 21.74 -41.58 16.20
C ALA A 205 22.15 -42.63 17.29
N GLU A 206 21.50 -43.80 17.35
CA GLU A 206 21.94 -44.84 18.30
C GLU A 206 22.21 -46.17 17.56
N GLY A 207 23.47 -46.46 17.27
CA GLY A 207 23.84 -47.77 16.71
C GLY A 207 25.27 -47.90 16.21
N GLY A 208 26.20 -47.23 16.82
CA GLY A 208 27.64 -47.50 16.64
C GLY A 208 28.21 -48.28 17.82
N GLU A 209 27.91 -49.59 17.95
CA GLU A 209 28.60 -50.48 18.85
C GLU A 209 30.09 -50.55 18.53
N PHE A 210 30.92 -50.07 19.43
CA PHE A 210 32.32 -50.41 19.50
C PHE A 210 32.40 -51.83 20.08
N GLY A 211 32.65 -52.80 19.22
CA GLY A 211 32.90 -54.20 19.57
C GLY A 211 34.18 -54.69 18.96
N GLY A 212 35.18 -55.03 19.81
CA GLY A 212 36.27 -55.94 19.50
C GLY A 212 37.63 -55.34 19.30
#